data_e930b5ca2cb3b6c60a54542d1225a8ac
#
_entry.id   e930b5ca2cb3b6c60a54542d1225a8ac
#
_cell.length_a   1.000
_cell.length_b   1.000
_cell.length_c   1.000
_cell.angle_alpha   90.00
_cell.angle_beta   90.00
_cell.angle_gamma   90.00
#
_symmetry.space_group_name_H-M   'P 1'
#
loop_
_entity.id
_entity.type
_entity.pdbx_description
1 polymer ?
#
loop_
_entity_poly.entity_id
_entity_poly.type
_entity_poly.pdbx_seq_one_letter_code
_entity_poly.pdbx_strand_id
1 'polypeptide(L)'
;MNLLKKLYEIHSPSGSEKTMKKFIKGYVKKHIPGVTFRSDHVGNLYMIRGNSETYPCIVAHLDQVQREHSKDFKAIETEEIIFGYSPKNRRREGIGADDKNGIWIALKCLEKYECIKVAFFVSEEIGCVGSRNADLGFFEDTRFVIEPDRREYEDLITDISFTSLCSNDFLRDIGFERFGYKEKPGMMTDVLELKERGLGVSCINLSCGYYEPHSDEEFTVKKDLLNCLRTYHRELPVSLSS
;
A
#
# COMPACT_ATOMS: atom_id res chain seq x y z
N MET A 1 -2.34 -11.69 11.60
CA MET A 1 -2.65 -12.07 10.20
C MET A 1 -4.13 -12.15 9.83
N ASN A 2 -5.09 -12.20 10.80
CA ASN A 2 -6.52 -12.35 10.46
C ASN A 2 -7.09 -11.26 9.53
N LEU A 3 -6.72 -9.99 9.73
CA LEU A 3 -7.14 -8.90 8.83
C LEU A 3 -6.58 -9.10 7.41
N LEU A 4 -5.30 -9.45 7.29
CA LEU A 4 -4.65 -9.66 6.00
C LEU A 4 -5.32 -10.78 5.20
N LYS A 5 -5.61 -11.93 5.83
CA LYS A 5 -6.35 -13.02 5.17
C LYS A 5 -7.73 -12.59 4.67
N LYS A 6 -8.45 -11.78 5.45
CA LYS A 6 -9.73 -11.21 5.00
C LYS A 6 -9.59 -10.29 3.80
N LEU A 7 -8.51 -9.49 3.74
CA LEU A 7 -8.22 -8.66 2.56
C LEU A 7 -7.96 -9.54 1.32
N TYR A 8 -7.17 -10.61 1.46
CA TYR A 8 -6.90 -11.54 0.35
C TYR A 8 -8.16 -12.25 -0.15
N GLU A 9 -9.10 -12.58 0.73
CA GLU A 9 -10.35 -13.24 0.37
C GLU A 9 -11.38 -12.31 -0.28
N ILE A 10 -11.11 -11.00 -0.32
CA ILE A 10 -11.94 -10.04 -1.08
C ILE A 10 -11.38 -9.92 -2.48
N HIS A 11 -12.09 -10.46 -3.47
CA HIS A 11 -11.76 -10.29 -4.87
C HIS A 11 -12.07 -8.87 -5.33
N SER A 12 -11.06 -8.16 -5.83
CA SER A 12 -11.15 -6.74 -6.22
C SER A 12 -10.39 -6.47 -7.53
N PRO A 13 -10.80 -7.04 -8.68
CA PRO A 13 -10.14 -6.74 -9.94
C PRO A 13 -10.32 -5.27 -10.33
N SER A 14 -9.41 -4.74 -11.18
CA SER A 14 -9.45 -3.35 -11.65
C SER A 14 -10.84 -2.96 -12.16
N GLY A 15 -11.35 -1.83 -11.68
CA GLY A 15 -12.71 -1.35 -11.95
C GLY A 15 -13.82 -1.99 -11.09
N SER A 16 -13.48 -2.91 -10.17
CA SER A 16 -14.45 -3.60 -9.30
C SER A 16 -14.08 -3.53 -7.80
N GLU A 17 -13.42 -2.49 -7.37
CA GLU A 17 -12.87 -2.32 -6.01
C GLU A 17 -13.94 -1.93 -4.95
N LYS A 18 -15.21 -1.82 -5.34
CA LYS A 18 -16.30 -1.38 -4.44
C LYS A 18 -16.40 -2.21 -3.16
N THR A 19 -16.26 -3.53 -3.27
CA THR A 19 -16.33 -4.44 -2.12
C THR A 19 -15.16 -4.23 -1.17
N MET A 20 -13.94 -4.08 -1.70
CA MET A 20 -12.74 -3.77 -0.93
C MET A 20 -12.90 -2.44 -0.19
N LYS A 21 -13.31 -1.37 -0.87
CA LYS A 21 -13.58 -0.06 -0.24
C LYS A 21 -14.61 -0.14 0.88
N LYS A 22 -15.69 -0.90 0.66
CA LYS A 22 -16.74 -1.10 1.68
C LYS A 22 -16.18 -1.82 2.92
N PHE A 23 -15.38 -2.85 2.70
CA PHE A 23 -14.74 -3.59 3.79
C PHE A 23 -13.80 -2.70 4.60
N ILE A 24 -12.90 -1.96 3.92
CA ILE A 24 -11.95 -1.04 4.57
C ILE A 24 -12.70 0.01 5.41
N LYS A 25 -13.69 0.69 4.82
CA LYS A 25 -14.51 1.67 5.55
C LYS A 25 -15.21 1.05 6.78
N GLY A 26 -15.74 -0.14 6.64
CA GLY A 26 -16.38 -0.88 7.74
C GLY A 26 -15.41 -1.24 8.85
N TYR A 27 -14.24 -1.74 8.48
CA TYR A 27 -13.16 -2.06 9.41
C TYR A 27 -12.70 -0.83 10.20
N VAL A 28 -12.37 0.24 9.50
CA VAL A 28 -11.88 1.48 10.10
C VAL A 28 -12.93 2.08 11.04
N LYS A 29 -14.19 2.20 10.61
CA LYS A 29 -15.28 2.72 11.47
C LYS A 29 -15.45 1.91 12.76
N LYS A 30 -15.21 0.59 12.69
CA LYS A 30 -15.37 -0.30 13.85
C LYS A 30 -14.18 -0.26 14.80
N HIS A 31 -12.97 -0.11 14.29
CA HIS A 31 -11.74 -0.36 15.05
C HIS A 31 -10.86 0.88 15.27
N ILE A 32 -11.04 1.94 14.47
CA ILE A 32 -10.17 3.12 14.49
C ILE A 32 -11.01 4.40 14.58
N PRO A 33 -11.25 4.89 15.80
CA PRO A 33 -12.06 6.11 15.97
C PRO A 33 -11.33 7.35 15.42
N GLY A 34 -12.12 8.38 15.07
CA GLY A 34 -11.59 9.68 14.67
C GLY A 34 -11.06 9.75 13.24
N VAL A 35 -11.39 8.80 12.39
CA VAL A 35 -11.00 8.81 10.97
C VAL A 35 -12.11 9.45 10.13
N THR A 36 -11.74 10.43 9.32
CA THR A 36 -12.61 11.00 8.28
C THR A 36 -12.34 10.36 6.93
N PHE A 37 -13.39 10.29 6.08
CA PHE A 37 -13.31 9.63 4.78
C PHE A 37 -13.67 10.63 3.68
N ARG A 38 -12.90 10.62 2.59
CA ARG A 38 -13.20 11.29 1.32
C ARG A 38 -13.11 10.32 0.17
N SER A 39 -13.77 10.61 -0.92
CA SER A 39 -13.58 9.94 -2.21
C SER A 39 -13.64 11.00 -3.31
N ASP A 40 -12.85 10.83 -4.34
CA ASP A 40 -12.90 11.68 -5.52
C ASP A 40 -13.83 11.09 -6.61
N HIS A 41 -13.85 11.74 -7.77
CA HIS A 41 -14.73 11.42 -8.89
C HIS A 41 -14.37 10.08 -9.58
N VAL A 42 -13.10 9.63 -9.49
CA VAL A 42 -12.69 8.33 -10.04
C VAL A 42 -12.87 7.20 -9.06
N GLY A 43 -13.12 7.53 -7.78
CA GLY A 43 -13.44 6.56 -6.74
C GLY A 43 -12.28 6.17 -5.83
N ASN A 44 -11.19 6.91 -5.81
CA ASN A 44 -10.15 6.78 -4.80
C ASN A 44 -10.73 6.97 -3.39
N LEU A 45 -10.10 6.35 -2.41
CA LEU A 45 -10.50 6.46 -1.01
C LEU A 45 -9.40 7.15 -0.21
N TYR A 46 -9.74 8.28 0.37
CA TYR A 46 -8.85 9.06 1.23
C TYR A 46 -9.32 9.00 2.68
N MET A 47 -8.36 8.89 3.59
CA MET A 47 -8.61 8.84 5.03
C MET A 47 -7.65 9.77 5.75
N ILE A 48 -8.18 10.50 6.75
CA ILE A 48 -7.40 11.35 7.64
C ILE A 48 -7.75 10.96 9.07
N ARG A 49 -6.75 10.66 9.87
CA ARG A 49 -6.86 10.50 11.32
C ARG A 49 -6.16 11.64 12.03
N GLY A 50 -6.81 12.20 13.04
CA GLY A 50 -6.29 13.28 13.87
C GLY A 50 -6.30 14.66 13.21
N ASN A 51 -5.72 15.61 13.91
CA ASN A 51 -5.57 17.00 13.47
C ASN A 51 -4.12 17.45 13.71
N SER A 52 -3.42 17.79 12.64
CA SER A 52 -2.02 18.23 12.64
C SER A 52 -1.81 19.26 11.54
N GLU A 53 -0.79 20.09 11.66
CA GLU A 53 -0.38 21.00 10.59
C GLU A 53 0.16 20.24 9.39
N THR A 54 0.84 19.10 9.63
CA THR A 54 1.40 18.25 8.57
C THR A 54 1.24 16.77 8.92
N TYR A 55 1.17 15.92 7.90
CA TYR A 55 0.94 14.48 8.05
C TYR A 55 1.96 13.62 7.29
N PRO A 56 2.38 12.48 7.85
CA PRO A 56 2.89 11.40 7.02
C PRO A 56 1.73 10.83 6.20
N CYS A 57 2.01 10.36 4.99
CA CYS A 57 1.00 9.73 4.14
C CYS A 57 1.47 8.36 3.66
N ILE A 58 0.57 7.38 3.71
CA ILE A 58 0.76 6.06 3.12
C ILE A 58 -0.24 5.89 1.99
N VAL A 59 0.23 5.40 0.85
CA VAL A 59 -0.62 5.10 -0.30
C VAL A 59 -0.49 3.63 -0.68
N ALA A 60 -1.54 3.06 -1.25
CA ALA A 60 -1.61 1.71 -1.76
C ALA A 60 -2.73 1.62 -2.81
N HIS A 61 -2.76 0.57 -3.63
CA HIS A 61 -3.87 0.40 -4.55
C HIS A 61 -4.86 -0.69 -4.11
N LEU A 62 -6.09 -0.60 -4.63
CA LEU A 62 -7.23 -1.42 -4.19
C LEU A 62 -7.47 -2.62 -5.09
N ASP A 63 -6.97 -2.57 -6.30
CA ASP A 63 -7.22 -3.57 -7.32
C ASP A 63 -6.15 -4.68 -7.34
N GLN A 64 -6.42 -5.70 -8.11
CA GLN A 64 -5.55 -6.84 -8.37
C GLN A 64 -5.73 -7.31 -9.81
N VAL A 65 -4.70 -7.93 -10.38
CA VAL A 65 -4.72 -8.42 -11.76
C VAL A 65 -5.60 -9.65 -11.96
N GLN A 66 -5.79 -10.48 -10.92
CA GLN A 66 -6.58 -11.71 -11.03
C GLN A 66 -8.05 -11.38 -11.32
N ARG A 67 -8.50 -11.70 -12.52
CA ARG A 67 -9.87 -11.41 -12.97
C ARG A 67 -10.92 -12.28 -12.32
N GLU A 68 -10.54 -13.47 -11.89
CA GLU A 68 -11.45 -14.46 -11.30
C GLU A 68 -10.81 -15.11 -10.06
N HIS A 69 -11.62 -15.34 -9.05
CA HIS A 69 -11.34 -16.24 -7.95
C HIS A 69 -12.39 -17.33 -7.89
N SER A 70 -11.99 -18.54 -7.54
CA SER A 70 -12.92 -19.62 -7.27
C SER A 70 -13.84 -19.26 -6.09
N LYS A 71 -15.10 -19.71 -6.13
CA LYS A 71 -16.08 -19.44 -5.04
C LYS A 71 -15.65 -19.97 -3.68
N ASP A 72 -14.77 -20.95 -3.66
CA ASP A 72 -14.20 -21.57 -2.47
C ASP A 72 -12.74 -21.16 -2.21
N PHE A 73 -12.30 -20.08 -2.86
CA PHE A 73 -11.00 -19.47 -2.63
C PHE A 73 -10.77 -19.19 -1.14
N LYS A 74 -9.59 -19.52 -0.65
CA LYS A 74 -9.14 -19.26 0.72
C LYS A 74 -7.69 -18.83 0.76
N ALA A 75 -7.40 -17.91 1.66
CA ALA A 75 -6.03 -17.57 2.04
C ALA A 75 -5.52 -18.59 3.07
N ILE A 76 -4.58 -19.42 2.64
CA ILE A 76 -3.95 -20.44 3.48
C ILE A 76 -2.70 -19.84 4.13
N GLU A 77 -2.64 -19.92 5.44
CA GLU A 77 -1.50 -19.45 6.23
C GLU A 77 -0.69 -20.63 6.76
N THR A 78 0.60 -20.62 6.49
CA THR A 78 1.59 -21.52 7.09
C THR A 78 2.42 -20.77 8.15
N GLU A 79 3.45 -21.39 8.68
CA GLU A 79 4.39 -20.73 9.58
C GLU A 79 5.10 -19.55 8.91
N GLU A 80 5.49 -19.67 7.64
CA GLU A 80 6.33 -18.72 6.92
C GLU A 80 5.57 -17.84 5.92
N ILE A 81 4.61 -18.42 5.20
CA ILE A 81 3.95 -17.76 4.06
C ILE A 81 2.42 -17.78 4.15
N ILE A 82 1.81 -16.92 3.33
CA ILE A 82 0.37 -16.94 3.05
C ILE A 82 0.21 -17.02 1.53
N PHE A 83 -0.65 -17.92 1.04
CA PHE A 83 -0.94 -18.10 -0.38
C PHE A 83 -2.42 -18.40 -0.62
N GLY A 84 -2.88 -18.23 -1.84
CA GLY A 84 -4.25 -18.53 -2.25
C GLY A 84 -4.43 -19.96 -2.69
N TYR A 85 -5.57 -20.56 -2.38
CA TYR A 85 -5.90 -21.93 -2.75
C TYR A 85 -7.40 -22.15 -2.93
N SER A 86 -7.76 -22.90 -3.97
CA SER A 86 -9.12 -23.41 -4.16
C SER A 86 -9.16 -24.92 -3.84
N PRO A 87 -9.77 -25.34 -2.72
CA PRO A 87 -9.89 -26.75 -2.37
C PRO A 87 -10.63 -27.59 -3.40
N LYS A 88 -11.68 -27.06 -4.03
CA LYS A 88 -12.45 -27.78 -5.05
C LYS A 88 -11.66 -28.00 -6.32
N ASN A 89 -10.97 -26.96 -6.77
CA ASN A 89 -10.16 -27.02 -7.98
C ASN A 89 -8.76 -27.63 -7.74
N ARG A 90 -8.38 -27.83 -6.49
CA ARG A 90 -7.10 -28.36 -6.04
C ARG A 90 -5.90 -27.63 -6.66
N ARG A 91 -6.00 -26.29 -6.75
CA ARG A 91 -4.94 -25.46 -7.33
C ARG A 91 -4.71 -24.21 -6.50
N ARG A 92 -3.51 -23.64 -6.64
CA ARG A 92 -3.20 -22.30 -6.17
C ARG A 92 -3.94 -21.28 -7.03
N GLU A 93 -4.24 -20.14 -6.43
CA GLU A 93 -4.81 -18.97 -7.10
C GLU A 93 -4.14 -17.72 -6.49
N GLY A 94 -3.80 -16.74 -7.33
CA GLY A 94 -3.16 -15.51 -6.89
C GLY A 94 -3.99 -14.78 -5.83
N ILE A 95 -3.35 -14.28 -4.80
CA ILE A 95 -4.02 -13.67 -3.64
C ILE A 95 -4.23 -12.16 -3.79
N GLY A 96 -3.61 -11.54 -4.81
CA GLY A 96 -3.58 -10.08 -4.94
C GLY A 96 -2.84 -9.44 -3.76
N ALA A 97 -1.70 -10.04 -3.37
CA ALA A 97 -0.83 -9.47 -2.35
C ALA A 97 -0.24 -8.14 -2.80
N ASP A 98 -0.07 -7.99 -4.07
CA ASP A 98 0.03 -6.78 -4.86
C ASP A 98 -1.40 -6.21 -5.07
N ASP A 99 -1.88 -5.13 -4.36
CA ASP A 99 -1.19 -4.49 -3.23
C ASP A 99 -1.97 -4.60 -1.91
N LYS A 100 -2.59 -5.75 -1.63
CA LYS A 100 -3.29 -5.94 -0.34
C LYS A 100 -2.33 -5.97 0.85
N ASN A 101 -1.02 -6.20 0.61
CA ASN A 101 0.02 -6.03 1.61
C ASN A 101 0.13 -4.56 2.01
N GLY A 102 0.19 -3.66 1.04
CA GLY A 102 0.20 -2.23 1.27
C GLY A 102 -1.08 -1.73 1.96
N ILE A 103 -2.25 -2.20 1.53
CA ILE A 103 -3.50 -1.91 2.24
C ILE A 103 -3.40 -2.31 3.71
N TRP A 104 -2.90 -3.51 4.00
CA TRP A 104 -2.77 -4.00 5.38
C TRP A 104 -1.79 -3.14 6.20
N ILE A 105 -0.62 -2.79 5.63
CA ILE A 105 0.37 -1.92 6.27
C ILE A 105 -0.25 -0.55 6.57
N ALA A 106 -0.92 0.06 5.59
CA ALA A 106 -1.58 1.35 5.76
C ALA A 106 -2.64 1.32 6.88
N LEU A 107 -3.45 0.27 6.95
CA LEU A 107 -4.42 0.10 8.04
C LEU A 107 -3.76 -0.09 9.40
N LYS A 108 -2.62 -0.82 9.49
CA LYS A 108 -1.87 -0.97 10.74
C LYS A 108 -1.23 0.34 11.19
N CYS A 109 -0.76 1.16 10.26
CA CYS A 109 -0.28 2.49 10.57
C CYS A 109 -1.42 3.42 11.01
N LEU A 110 -2.57 3.34 10.35
CA LEU A 110 -3.76 4.09 10.74
C LEU A 110 -4.26 3.71 12.16
N GLU A 111 -4.11 2.43 12.57
CA GLU A 111 -4.38 1.99 13.95
C GLU A 111 -3.40 2.59 14.97
N LYS A 112 -2.14 2.71 14.58
CA LYS A 112 -1.06 3.11 15.49
C LYS A 112 -0.91 4.61 15.67
N TYR A 113 -0.97 5.37 14.57
CA TYR A 113 -0.66 6.80 14.58
C TYR A 113 -1.91 7.65 14.74
N GLU A 114 -1.85 8.62 15.65
CA GLU A 114 -2.95 9.54 15.91
C GLU A 114 -3.13 10.57 14.79
N CYS A 115 -2.05 10.97 14.12
CA CYS A 115 -2.06 11.91 13.00
C CYS A 115 -1.41 11.27 11.77
N ILE A 116 -2.22 10.86 10.79
CA ILE A 116 -1.78 10.21 9.56
C ILE A 116 -2.82 10.36 8.45
N LYS A 117 -2.33 10.44 7.22
CA LYS A 117 -3.14 10.32 6.00
C LYS A 117 -2.90 8.98 5.31
N VAL A 118 -3.96 8.47 4.70
CA VAL A 118 -3.91 7.26 3.86
C VAL A 118 -4.73 7.52 2.61
N ALA A 119 -4.17 7.19 1.45
CA ALA A 119 -4.89 7.19 0.19
C ALA A 119 -4.85 5.80 -0.43
N PHE A 120 -6.00 5.32 -0.89
CA PHE A 120 -6.11 4.09 -1.65
C PHE A 120 -6.59 4.41 -3.06
N PHE A 121 -5.80 4.03 -4.04
CA PHE A 121 -6.08 4.27 -5.45
C PHE A 121 -6.82 3.11 -6.10
N VAL A 122 -7.59 3.42 -7.13
CA VAL A 122 -8.30 2.43 -7.96
C VAL A 122 -7.55 2.20 -9.26
N SER A 123 -7.65 0.99 -9.81
CA SER A 123 -7.21 0.68 -11.18
C SER A 123 -5.73 1.03 -11.44
N GLU A 124 -4.87 0.71 -10.50
CA GLU A 124 -3.41 0.84 -10.65
C GLU A 124 -2.90 -0.09 -11.74
N GLU A 125 -3.31 -1.36 -11.71
CA GLU A 125 -2.89 -2.47 -12.55
C GLU A 125 -3.22 -2.29 -14.06
N ILE A 126 -4.03 -1.32 -14.38
CA ILE A 126 -4.37 -0.95 -15.77
C ILE A 126 -3.85 0.44 -16.15
N GLY A 127 -2.80 0.91 -15.45
CA GLY A 127 -2.06 2.12 -15.77
C GLY A 127 -2.26 3.27 -14.80
N CYS A 128 -2.26 2.99 -13.49
CA CYS A 128 -2.31 4.00 -12.41
C CYS A 128 -3.47 5.01 -12.55
N VAL A 129 -4.64 4.54 -13.00
CA VAL A 129 -5.78 5.43 -13.31
C VAL A 129 -6.18 6.27 -12.11
N GLY A 130 -6.17 5.68 -10.91
CA GLY A 130 -6.51 6.34 -9.67
C GLY A 130 -5.57 7.50 -9.35
N SER A 131 -4.27 7.25 -9.30
CA SER A 131 -3.26 8.27 -8.96
C SER A 131 -3.11 9.33 -10.02
N ARG A 132 -3.25 8.99 -11.31
CA ARG A 132 -3.32 9.95 -12.42
C ARG A 132 -4.43 10.97 -12.28
N ASN A 133 -5.51 10.62 -11.61
CA ASN A 133 -6.67 11.48 -11.39
C ASN A 133 -6.86 11.86 -9.91
N ALA A 134 -5.86 11.61 -9.06
CA ALA A 134 -5.96 11.88 -7.63
C ALA A 134 -6.18 13.37 -7.32
N ASP A 135 -6.90 13.63 -6.25
CA ASP A 135 -7.04 14.98 -5.69
C ASP A 135 -5.74 15.41 -5.01
N LEU A 136 -4.88 16.17 -5.70
CA LEU A 136 -3.61 16.65 -5.13
C LEU A 136 -3.79 17.55 -3.92
N GLY A 137 -4.92 18.23 -3.77
CA GLY A 137 -5.24 19.01 -2.58
C GLY A 137 -5.27 18.18 -1.28
N PHE A 138 -5.47 16.85 -1.40
CA PHE A 138 -5.35 15.96 -0.25
C PHE A 138 -3.92 15.90 0.29
N PHE A 139 -2.91 16.14 -0.53
CA PHE A 139 -1.49 15.99 -0.18
C PHE A 139 -0.79 17.31 0.18
N GLU A 140 -1.47 18.46 0.13
CA GLU A 140 -0.84 19.79 0.34
C GLU A 140 -0.14 19.93 1.69
N ASP A 141 -0.69 19.33 2.75
CA ASP A 141 -0.14 19.33 4.11
C ASP A 141 0.57 18.00 4.46
N THR A 142 1.04 17.27 3.45
CA THR A 142 1.77 16.01 3.60
C THR A 142 3.27 16.28 3.66
N ARG A 143 3.97 15.65 4.62
CA ARG A 143 5.44 15.76 4.75
C ARG A 143 6.17 14.85 3.77
N PHE A 144 5.65 13.67 3.54
CA PHE A 144 6.18 12.66 2.61
C PHE A 144 5.10 11.62 2.31
N VAL A 145 5.30 10.87 1.23
CA VAL A 145 4.42 9.77 0.83
C VAL A 145 5.22 8.48 0.73
N ILE A 146 4.75 7.42 1.36
CA ILE A 146 5.35 6.09 1.26
C ILE A 146 4.33 5.11 0.71
N GLU A 147 4.74 4.37 -0.31
CA GLU A 147 3.97 3.31 -0.97
C GLU A 147 4.62 1.97 -0.67
N PRO A 148 3.98 1.06 0.08
CA PRO A 148 4.46 -0.30 0.25
C PRO A 148 3.90 -1.21 -0.83
N ASP A 149 4.37 -1.03 -2.06
CA ASP A 149 3.88 -1.70 -3.26
C ASP A 149 5.04 -2.14 -4.15
N ARG A 150 6.01 -2.83 -3.54
CA ARG A 150 7.10 -3.44 -4.29
C ARG A 150 7.29 -4.88 -3.82
N ARG A 151 7.52 -5.79 -4.78
CA ARG A 151 7.78 -7.20 -4.50
C ARG A 151 9.03 -7.41 -3.65
N GLU A 152 9.15 -8.63 -3.10
CA GLU A 152 10.30 -9.07 -2.32
C GLU A 152 10.49 -8.29 -1.01
N TYR A 153 11.74 -8.04 -0.56
CA TYR A 153 11.96 -7.55 0.80
C TYR A 153 12.99 -6.43 0.93
N GLU A 154 13.77 -6.12 -0.13
CA GLU A 154 14.91 -5.21 0.02
C GLU A 154 14.88 -3.98 -0.89
N ASP A 155 13.94 -3.88 -1.82
CA ASP A 155 13.92 -2.78 -2.77
C ASP A 155 13.37 -1.50 -2.12
N LEU A 156 14.12 -0.42 -2.26
CA LEU A 156 13.74 0.96 -2.01
C LEU A 156 13.80 1.72 -3.33
N ILE A 157 12.65 2.12 -3.84
CA ILE A 157 12.56 2.85 -5.11
C ILE A 157 12.59 4.35 -4.80
N THR A 158 13.66 5.01 -5.24
CA THR A 158 13.95 6.44 -5.01
C THR A 158 13.92 7.25 -6.28
N ASP A 159 13.99 6.57 -7.42
CA ASP A 159 13.91 7.18 -8.74
C ASP A 159 13.37 6.22 -9.80
N ILE A 160 12.70 6.76 -10.79
CA ILE A 160 12.12 6.02 -11.91
C ILE A 160 12.40 6.80 -13.19
N SER A 161 13.14 6.17 -14.13
CA SER A 161 13.59 6.79 -15.38
C SER A 161 14.37 8.10 -15.10
N PHE A 162 13.78 9.25 -15.38
CA PHE A 162 14.38 10.57 -15.18
C PHE A 162 13.75 11.34 -14.00
N THR A 163 12.82 10.72 -13.27
CA THR A 163 12.10 11.37 -12.19
C THR A 163 12.66 10.91 -10.85
N SER A 164 13.28 11.84 -10.10
CA SER A 164 13.62 11.60 -8.70
C SER A 164 12.36 11.67 -7.84
N LEU A 165 12.13 10.65 -7.04
CA LEU A 165 10.97 10.57 -6.18
C LEU A 165 11.19 11.28 -4.84
N CYS A 166 12.43 11.32 -4.33
CA CYS A 166 12.74 11.85 -3.01
C CYS A 166 14.07 12.60 -2.96
N SER A 167 14.30 13.34 -1.88
CA SER A 167 15.57 14.01 -1.60
C SER A 167 16.53 13.10 -0.84
N ASN A 168 17.85 13.37 -0.99
CA ASN A 168 18.87 12.66 -0.21
C ASN A 168 18.75 12.93 1.31
N ASP A 169 18.26 14.10 1.69
CA ASP A 169 18.04 14.45 3.09
C ASP A 169 16.97 13.56 3.70
N PHE A 170 15.86 13.38 3.01
CA PHE A 170 14.79 12.48 3.40
C PHE A 170 15.30 11.03 3.59
N LEU A 171 16.13 10.52 2.67
CA LEU A 171 16.69 9.17 2.76
C LEU A 171 17.58 9.00 3.99
N ARG A 172 18.45 10.00 4.25
CA ARG A 172 19.31 9.99 5.44
C ARG A 172 18.53 10.03 6.74
N ASP A 173 17.50 10.87 6.79
CA ASP A 173 16.69 11.08 7.99
C ASP A 173 15.92 9.82 8.38
N ILE A 174 15.41 9.08 7.42
CA ILE A 174 14.67 7.84 7.67
C ILE A 174 15.59 6.64 7.88
N GLY A 175 16.72 6.54 7.17
CA GLY A 175 17.71 5.49 7.36
C GLY A 175 17.19 4.07 7.04
N PHE A 176 16.58 3.90 5.88
CA PHE A 176 15.98 2.64 5.43
C PHE A 176 16.95 1.45 5.41
N GLU A 177 18.24 1.69 5.23
CA GLU A 177 19.28 0.64 5.23
C GLU A 177 19.30 -0.16 6.53
N ARG A 178 18.91 0.44 7.67
CA ARG A 178 18.81 -0.25 8.98
C ARG A 178 17.80 -1.40 8.98
N PHE A 179 16.89 -1.40 8.01
CA PHE A 179 15.87 -2.43 7.82
C PHE A 179 16.21 -3.37 6.66
N GLY A 180 17.40 -3.22 6.06
CA GLY A 180 17.87 -4.05 4.96
C GLY A 180 17.43 -3.59 3.59
N TYR A 181 16.82 -2.39 3.46
CA TYR A 181 16.47 -1.82 2.17
C TYR A 181 17.66 -1.26 1.43
N LYS A 182 17.61 -1.39 0.11
CA LYS A 182 18.64 -0.91 -0.82
C LYS A 182 17.98 -0.13 -1.96
N GLU A 183 18.56 0.99 -2.31
CA GLU A 183 18.08 1.76 -3.45
C GLU A 183 18.14 0.94 -4.75
N LYS A 184 17.07 0.96 -5.49
CA LYS A 184 16.91 0.28 -6.78
C LYS A 184 16.13 1.17 -7.76
N PRO A 185 16.38 1.06 -9.05
CA PRO A 185 15.54 1.68 -10.06
C PRO A 185 14.14 1.06 -10.05
N GLY A 186 13.14 1.91 -10.20
CA GLY A 186 11.74 1.49 -10.21
C GLY A 186 11.12 1.42 -11.59
N MET A 187 9.85 1.03 -11.58
CA MET A 187 8.95 1.04 -12.73
C MET A 187 7.74 1.93 -12.42
N MET A 188 6.76 2.00 -13.31
CA MET A 188 5.52 2.74 -13.11
C MET A 188 4.85 2.33 -11.80
N THR A 189 4.40 3.31 -11.03
CA THR A 189 3.76 3.14 -9.72
C THR A 189 2.98 4.41 -9.36
N ASP A 190 2.08 4.34 -8.40
CA ASP A 190 1.23 5.47 -8.03
C ASP A 190 2.01 6.70 -7.55
N VAL A 191 3.09 6.52 -6.78
CA VAL A 191 3.93 7.67 -6.34
C VAL A 191 4.66 8.37 -7.49
N LEU A 192 5.00 7.67 -8.58
CA LEU A 192 5.53 8.31 -9.78
C LEU A 192 4.49 9.25 -10.37
N GLU A 193 3.27 8.78 -10.55
CA GLU A 193 2.18 9.58 -11.12
C GLU A 193 1.89 10.84 -10.27
N LEU A 194 1.94 10.71 -8.93
CA LEU A 194 1.80 11.87 -8.05
C LEU A 194 2.94 12.87 -8.24
N LYS A 195 4.19 12.41 -8.37
CA LYS A 195 5.37 13.26 -8.62
C LYS A 195 5.30 13.97 -9.96
N GLU A 196 4.96 13.27 -11.03
CA GLU A 196 4.83 13.83 -12.37
C GLU A 196 3.71 14.86 -12.47
N ARG A 197 2.69 14.75 -11.62
CA ARG A 197 1.62 15.75 -11.51
C ARG A 197 1.98 16.93 -10.60
N GLY A 198 3.19 16.99 -10.05
CA GLY A 198 3.72 18.12 -9.31
C GLY A 198 3.66 18.00 -7.79
N LEU A 199 3.51 16.80 -7.24
CA LEU A 199 3.62 16.60 -5.80
C LEU A 199 5.04 16.93 -5.32
N GLY A 200 5.18 17.99 -4.50
CA GLY A 200 6.47 18.56 -4.11
C GLY A 200 7.24 17.77 -3.06
N VAL A 201 6.56 16.95 -2.26
CA VAL A 201 7.18 16.21 -1.15
C VAL A 201 7.90 14.94 -1.60
N SER A 202 8.82 14.43 -0.78
CA SER A 202 9.50 13.17 -1.03
C SER A 202 8.52 12.00 -1.05
N CYS A 203 8.68 11.12 -2.05
CA CYS A 203 7.93 9.88 -2.22
C CYS A 203 8.88 8.71 -2.36
N ILE A 204 8.49 7.53 -1.93
CA ILE A 204 9.22 6.28 -2.15
C ILE A 204 8.26 5.12 -2.31
N ASN A 205 8.72 4.06 -2.99
CA ASN A 205 8.05 2.77 -2.99
C ASN A 205 8.96 1.69 -2.37
N LEU A 206 8.41 0.85 -1.49
CA LEU A 206 9.13 -0.14 -0.69
C LEU A 206 8.65 -1.56 -0.94
N SER A 207 9.59 -2.51 -0.96
CA SER A 207 9.23 -3.94 -0.89
C SER A 207 8.39 -4.25 0.36
N CYS A 208 7.29 -4.97 0.17
CA CYS A 208 6.35 -5.29 1.23
C CYS A 208 6.05 -6.79 1.39
N GLY A 209 6.95 -7.65 0.89
CA GLY A 209 6.97 -9.07 1.21
C GLY A 209 6.06 -9.95 0.37
N TYR A 210 5.57 -9.49 -0.80
CA TYR A 210 4.92 -10.37 -1.76
C TYR A 210 5.92 -10.88 -2.82
N TYR A 211 5.61 -12.04 -3.38
CA TYR A 211 6.44 -12.75 -4.34
C TYR A 211 5.57 -13.31 -5.45
N GLU A 212 6.16 -13.54 -6.62
CA GLU A 212 5.50 -14.05 -7.82
C GLU A 212 4.21 -13.27 -8.18
N PRO A 213 4.25 -11.90 -8.18
CA PRO A 213 3.09 -11.09 -8.49
C PRO A 213 2.48 -11.43 -9.85
N HIS A 214 1.21 -11.12 -10.03
CA HIS A 214 0.48 -11.29 -11.28
C HIS A 214 0.35 -12.76 -11.74
N SER A 215 0.52 -13.72 -10.84
CA SER A 215 0.43 -15.14 -11.12
C SER A 215 -0.44 -15.90 -10.11
N ASP A 216 -0.81 -17.14 -10.43
CA ASP A 216 -1.48 -18.04 -9.49
C ASP A 216 -0.53 -18.56 -8.39
N GLU A 217 0.77 -18.36 -8.56
CA GLU A 217 1.80 -18.74 -7.59
C GLU A 217 2.11 -17.64 -6.58
N GLU A 218 1.44 -16.49 -6.67
CA GLU A 218 1.63 -15.35 -5.77
C GLU A 218 1.46 -15.73 -4.31
N PHE A 219 2.38 -15.25 -3.46
CA PHE A 219 2.35 -15.48 -2.01
C PHE A 219 3.00 -14.34 -1.26
N THR A 220 2.73 -14.27 0.05
CA THR A 220 3.38 -13.33 0.96
C THR A 220 4.28 -14.07 1.94
N VAL A 221 5.51 -13.59 2.11
CA VAL A 221 6.43 -14.01 3.18
C VAL A 221 6.16 -13.15 4.42
N LYS A 222 5.67 -13.77 5.47
CA LYS A 222 5.24 -13.08 6.71
C LYS A 222 6.36 -12.27 7.36
N LYS A 223 7.58 -12.79 7.38
CA LYS A 223 8.76 -12.11 7.93
C LYS A 223 9.03 -10.79 7.21
N ASP A 224 8.96 -10.79 5.88
CA ASP A 224 9.31 -9.65 5.06
C ASP A 224 8.21 -8.57 5.14
N LEU A 225 6.94 -8.97 5.12
CA LEU A 225 5.81 -8.08 5.37
C LEU A 225 5.92 -7.40 6.75
N LEU A 226 6.26 -8.18 7.79
CA LEU A 226 6.43 -7.64 9.14
C LEU A 226 7.66 -6.73 9.25
N ASN A 227 8.73 -7.00 8.49
CA ASN A 227 9.88 -6.11 8.42
C ASN A 227 9.49 -4.76 7.79
N CYS A 228 8.73 -4.79 6.70
CA CYS A 228 8.19 -3.59 6.09
C CYS A 228 7.33 -2.78 7.09
N LEU A 229 6.40 -3.43 7.79
CA LEU A 229 5.59 -2.75 8.82
C LEU A 229 6.44 -2.16 9.95
N ARG A 230 7.53 -2.82 10.37
CA ARG A 230 8.45 -2.30 11.40
C ARG A 230 9.15 -1.03 10.96
N THR A 231 9.50 -0.91 9.69
CA THR A 231 10.09 0.29 9.10
C THR A 231 9.17 1.48 9.32
N TYR A 232 7.90 1.35 8.99
CA TYR A 232 6.90 2.38 9.24
C TYR A 232 6.74 2.70 10.73
N HIS A 233 6.78 1.68 11.58
CA HIS A 233 6.56 1.85 13.01
C HIS A 233 7.71 2.53 13.77
N ARG A 234 8.89 2.59 13.19
CA ARG A 234 10.06 3.22 13.80
C ARG A 234 10.38 4.59 13.19
N GLU A 235 10.13 4.74 11.89
CA GLU A 235 10.63 5.86 11.11
C GLU A 235 9.52 6.85 10.65
N LEU A 236 8.27 6.65 11.07
CA LEU A 236 7.23 7.69 10.97
C LEU A 236 7.17 8.58 12.24
N PRO A 237 8.31 9.10 12.77
CA PRO A 237 8.26 9.90 13.97
C PRO A 237 7.65 11.28 13.70
N VAL A 238 7.09 11.81 14.74
CA VAL A 238 6.38 13.08 14.81
C VAL A 238 7.27 14.31 14.50
N SER A 239 8.58 14.12 14.26
CA SER A 239 9.57 15.20 14.20
C SER A 239 10.56 15.12 13.03
N LEU A 240 10.13 14.77 11.83
CA LEU A 240 10.97 15.08 10.67
C LEU A 240 10.64 16.51 10.23
N SER A 241 11.60 17.44 10.45
CA SER A 241 11.56 18.78 9.91
C SER A 241 11.48 18.72 8.38
N SER A 242 10.60 19.51 7.83
CA SER A 242 10.40 19.78 6.39
C SER A 242 11.69 20.12 5.66
#